data_eab6659e20fb12336f51de51c2b5dce4
#
_entry.id   eab6659e20fb12336f51de51c2b5dce4
#
_cell.length_a   1.000
_cell.length_b   1.000
_cell.length_c   1.000
_cell.angle_alpha   90.00
_cell.angle_beta   90.00
_cell.angle_gamma   90.00
#
_symmetry.space_group_name_H-M   'P 1'
#
loop_
_entity.id
_entity.type
_entity.pdbx_description
1 polymer ?
#
loop_
_entity_poly.entity_id
_entity_poly.type
_entity_poly.pdbx_seq_one_letter_code
_entity_poly.pdbx_strand_id
1 'polypeptide(L)'
;MVNNMAILQHQFKRYIKTVITVALIIFALYMLASNFALPIISIVTVLGLAFIVAQFDMAVVFMFLVLLIPLSTNQKIFDSEISLLMPSEPIEAIIMLAFLIKLLFGYKIAKVLLMHPIFWVVILGILLQFLSAMNSEIPLVSFKTVFLKSCYIGVFFVLSADLYLKQHMNHIKLLKAYTFSLLIVGIIIFFKHLDYGLSKDISGSVTEPFYADHTIYSACLALILPLPILALFNANTLQINFYQKFWLAILSIVLIAFLFFTYCRAGWISFVISAFVILAVHLGLRFKGLLFAVIAVLFLMFMFQTEISDSIKQNKADSNARNSNLEQQAKSVTNVTSDQSNAERLNRWSCAWRMFLDKPFLGHGPGTYQFEYLSYQKKSEMTRISVTSAYNIKKGKGGTAHSEYLLLLAESGLFSLLIYISSIFMVIYYALKVFANTYDSKTKIKIMIVFFGFCTYNLHAFFNNFLDTDKAALLYYTSIAAILVESIKLKTTSSKKII
;
A
#
# COMPACT_ATOMS: atom_id res chain seq x y z
N MET A 1 5.66 42.47 -1.89
CA MET A 1 6.20 41.56 -0.86
C MET A 1 5.68 41.91 0.56
N VAL A 2 5.74 43.14 0.99
CA VAL A 2 5.32 43.56 2.36
C VAL A 2 3.87 43.27 2.68
N ASN A 3 2.92 43.48 1.77
CA ASN A 3 1.50 43.19 1.98
C ASN A 3 1.20 41.69 2.16
N ASN A 4 1.91 40.78 1.45
CA ASN A 4 1.72 39.35 1.59
C ASN A 4 2.26 38.82 2.94
N MET A 5 3.35 39.42 3.46
CA MET A 5 3.87 39.06 4.79
C MET A 5 2.93 39.49 5.92
N ALA A 6 2.33 40.66 5.80
CA ALA A 6 1.35 41.14 6.80
C ALA A 6 0.08 40.30 6.82
N ILE A 7 -0.42 39.86 5.67
CA ILE A 7 -1.56 38.93 5.55
C ILE A 7 -1.21 37.58 6.15
N LEU A 8 -0.03 37.03 5.86
CA LEU A 8 0.46 35.76 6.44
C LEU A 8 0.61 35.85 7.96
N GLN A 9 1.17 36.95 8.49
CA GLN A 9 1.28 37.17 9.93
C GLN A 9 -0.09 37.32 10.61
N HIS A 10 -1.04 38.00 9.98
CA HIS A 10 -2.39 38.14 10.51
C HIS A 10 -3.15 36.79 10.51
N GLN A 11 -3.03 36.01 9.45
CA GLN A 11 -3.58 34.64 9.39
C GLN A 11 -2.92 33.75 10.44
N PHE A 12 -1.60 33.77 10.58
CA PHE A 12 -0.86 32.99 11.57
C PHE A 12 -1.27 33.33 13.01
N LYS A 13 -1.43 34.63 13.35
CA LYS A 13 -1.94 35.05 14.67
C LYS A 13 -3.38 34.58 14.92
N ARG A 14 -4.22 34.59 13.90
CA ARG A 14 -5.60 34.09 14.00
C ARG A 14 -5.63 32.59 14.25
N TYR A 15 -4.78 31.82 13.55
CA TYR A 15 -4.64 30.36 13.76
C TYR A 15 -4.13 30.05 15.17
N ILE A 16 -3.09 30.72 15.64
CA ILE A 16 -2.56 30.53 17.01
C ILE A 16 -3.65 30.79 18.05
N LYS A 17 -4.40 31.89 17.92
CA LYS A 17 -5.52 32.18 18.85
C LYS A 17 -6.57 31.05 18.82
N THR A 18 -6.96 30.57 17.66
CA THR A 18 -7.93 29.47 17.53
C THR A 18 -7.39 28.18 18.18
N VAL A 19 -6.15 27.84 17.94
CA VAL A 19 -5.50 26.66 18.53
C VAL A 19 -5.45 26.76 20.05
N ILE A 20 -5.04 27.92 20.60
CA ILE A 20 -5.00 28.16 22.06
C ILE A 20 -6.40 28.09 22.64
N THR A 21 -7.38 28.72 22.01
CA THR A 21 -8.77 28.72 22.50
C THR A 21 -9.35 27.29 22.53
N VAL A 22 -9.14 26.52 21.48
CA VAL A 22 -9.60 25.12 21.43
C VAL A 22 -8.86 24.27 22.44
N ALA A 23 -7.54 24.43 22.60
CA ALA A 23 -6.76 23.72 23.61
C ALA A 23 -7.24 24.03 25.03
N LEU A 24 -7.57 25.30 25.31
CA LEU A 24 -8.14 25.71 26.60
C LEU A 24 -9.53 25.13 26.83
N ILE A 25 -10.39 25.08 25.80
CA ILE A 25 -11.72 24.45 25.88
C ILE A 25 -11.57 22.95 26.15
N ILE A 26 -10.67 22.27 25.46
CA ILE A 26 -10.41 20.85 25.67
C ILE A 26 -9.88 20.60 27.07
N PHE A 27 -8.96 21.43 27.56
CA PHE A 27 -8.42 21.35 28.92
C PHE A 27 -9.52 21.60 29.96
N ALA A 28 -10.38 22.59 29.77
CA ALA A 28 -11.49 22.89 30.65
C ALA A 28 -12.53 21.75 30.67
N LEU A 29 -12.85 21.16 29.50
CA LEU A 29 -13.73 19.98 29.39
C LEU A 29 -13.11 18.77 30.08
N TYR A 30 -11.80 18.57 29.95
CA TYR A 30 -11.05 17.48 30.60
C TYR A 30 -11.13 17.64 32.14
N MET A 31 -10.96 18.87 32.67
CA MET A 31 -11.03 19.13 34.11
C MET A 31 -12.45 18.99 34.67
N LEU A 32 -13.50 19.29 33.87
CA LEU A 32 -14.90 19.14 34.28
C LEU A 32 -15.40 17.69 34.28
N ALA A 33 -14.70 16.78 33.62
CA ALA A 33 -15.22 15.49 33.22
C ALA A 33 -14.59 14.29 33.93
N SER A 34 -14.02 14.47 35.11
CA SER A 34 -13.16 13.47 35.76
C SER A 34 -13.77 12.09 36.08
N ASN A 35 -15.06 11.86 35.91
CA ASN A 35 -15.66 10.56 36.30
C ASN A 35 -16.57 9.84 35.27
N PHE A 36 -17.08 10.47 34.20
CA PHE A 36 -18.02 9.79 33.29
C PHE A 36 -17.78 10.01 31.77
N ALA A 37 -16.81 10.82 31.39
CA ALA A 37 -16.79 11.41 30.06
C ALA A 37 -15.57 11.08 29.21
N LEU A 38 -14.68 10.13 29.57
CA LEU A 38 -13.50 9.78 28.79
C LEU A 38 -13.82 9.51 27.29
N PRO A 39 -14.86 8.73 26.91
CA PRO A 39 -15.19 8.53 25.50
C PRO A 39 -15.69 9.80 24.82
N ILE A 40 -16.54 10.59 25.48
CA ILE A 40 -17.10 11.83 24.93
C ILE A 40 -15.99 12.88 24.75
N ILE A 41 -15.11 13.02 25.74
CA ILE A 41 -13.96 13.93 25.66
C ILE A 41 -13.04 13.52 24.52
N SER A 42 -12.76 12.22 24.36
CA SER A 42 -11.95 11.72 23.26
C SER A 42 -12.55 12.07 21.90
N ILE A 43 -13.87 11.88 21.74
CA ILE A 43 -14.59 12.24 20.50
C ILE A 43 -14.52 13.75 20.25
N VAL A 44 -14.81 14.58 21.25
CA VAL A 44 -14.76 16.04 21.12
C VAL A 44 -13.35 16.52 20.79
N THR A 45 -12.33 15.92 21.41
CA THR A 45 -10.93 16.24 21.14
C THR A 45 -10.56 15.91 19.70
N VAL A 46 -10.92 14.71 19.20
CA VAL A 46 -10.63 14.29 17.83
C VAL A 46 -11.36 15.19 16.82
N LEU A 47 -12.63 15.49 17.05
CA LEU A 47 -13.39 16.40 16.19
C LEU A 47 -12.83 17.82 16.22
N GLY A 48 -12.42 18.32 17.39
CA GLY A 48 -11.77 19.63 17.55
C GLY A 48 -10.44 19.70 16.78
N LEU A 49 -9.60 18.67 16.89
CA LEU A 49 -8.36 18.56 16.13
C LEU A 49 -8.63 18.50 14.63
N ALA A 50 -9.62 17.72 14.19
CA ALA A 50 -10.00 17.63 12.79
C ALA A 50 -10.51 18.98 12.25
N PHE A 51 -11.27 19.75 13.05
CA PHE A 51 -11.72 21.07 12.67
C PHE A 51 -10.54 22.06 12.56
N ILE A 52 -9.57 21.99 13.47
CA ILE A 52 -8.34 22.80 13.38
C ILE A 52 -7.56 22.43 12.13
N VAL A 53 -7.33 21.14 11.89
CA VAL A 53 -6.62 20.64 10.70
C VAL A 53 -7.33 21.07 9.42
N ALA A 54 -8.67 21.09 9.43
CA ALA A 54 -9.46 21.57 8.29
C ALA A 54 -9.22 23.06 7.95
N GLN A 55 -8.67 23.88 8.85
CA GLN A 55 -8.31 25.28 8.54
C GLN A 55 -6.99 25.40 7.77
N PHE A 56 -6.15 24.35 7.77
CA PHE A 56 -4.88 24.36 7.05
C PHE A 56 -5.03 23.95 5.57
N ASP A 57 -3.99 24.22 4.80
CA ASP A 57 -3.88 23.67 3.45
C ASP A 57 -3.72 22.14 3.51
N MET A 58 -4.68 21.44 2.93
CA MET A 58 -4.70 19.97 2.94
C MET A 58 -3.49 19.36 2.23
N ALA A 59 -2.88 20.07 1.26
CA ALA A 59 -1.67 19.58 0.60
C ALA A 59 -0.47 19.55 1.57
N VAL A 60 -0.33 20.57 2.41
CA VAL A 60 0.74 20.64 3.44
C VAL A 60 0.54 19.55 4.49
N VAL A 61 -0.70 19.42 5.00
CA VAL A 61 -1.02 18.42 6.02
C VAL A 61 -0.80 16.99 5.47
N PHE A 62 -1.24 16.75 4.23
CA PHE A 62 -1.04 15.47 3.57
C PHE A 62 0.45 15.15 3.34
N MET A 63 1.25 16.13 2.91
CA MET A 63 2.70 15.95 2.74
C MET A 63 3.40 15.66 4.07
N PHE A 64 2.94 16.26 5.17
CA PHE A 64 3.44 15.93 6.51
C PHE A 64 3.13 14.48 6.88
N LEU A 65 1.90 14.00 6.62
CA LEU A 65 1.55 12.58 6.81
C LEU A 65 2.47 11.67 5.98
N VAL A 66 2.72 12.00 4.71
CA VAL A 66 3.61 11.23 3.82
C VAL A 66 5.02 11.05 4.43
N LEU A 67 5.56 12.09 5.06
CA LEU A 67 6.86 12.02 5.74
C LEU A 67 6.82 11.16 7.00
N LEU A 68 5.70 11.14 7.72
CA LEU A 68 5.57 10.39 8.97
C LEU A 68 5.33 8.89 8.76
N ILE A 69 4.64 8.50 7.69
CA ILE A 69 4.25 7.09 7.48
C ILE A 69 5.43 6.11 7.55
N PRO A 70 6.57 6.29 6.85
CA PRO A 70 7.69 5.35 7.01
C PRO A 70 8.29 5.31 8.41
N LEU A 71 8.24 6.43 9.14
CA LEU A 71 8.78 6.60 10.49
C LEU A 71 7.85 6.05 11.59
N SER A 72 6.60 5.75 11.26
CA SER A 72 5.62 5.27 12.23
C SER A 72 5.98 3.88 12.75
N THR A 73 5.73 3.69 14.04
CA THR A 73 6.04 2.46 14.76
C THR A 73 4.78 1.82 15.31
N ASN A 74 4.76 0.49 15.39
CA ASN A 74 3.63 -0.24 15.95
C ASN A 74 3.64 -0.11 17.47
N GLN A 75 2.60 0.50 18.04
CA GLN A 75 2.45 0.72 19.48
C GLN A 75 1.16 0.05 19.98
N LYS A 76 1.25 -0.68 21.08
CA LYS A 76 0.07 -1.17 21.79
C LYS A 76 -0.59 -0.02 22.54
N ILE A 77 -1.90 0.08 22.45
CA ILE A 77 -2.67 1.10 23.19
C ILE A 77 -3.12 0.51 24.51
N PHE A 78 -2.66 1.09 25.62
CA PHE A 78 -2.97 0.64 26.97
C PHE A 78 -2.99 -0.90 27.04
N ASP A 79 -2.78 -1.64 27.92
CA ASP A 79 -2.71 -3.12 28.02
C ASP A 79 -3.68 -3.92 27.11
N SER A 80 -4.21 -3.27 26.05
CA SER A 80 -5.10 -3.88 25.07
C SER A 80 -4.33 -4.65 23.99
N GLU A 81 -4.99 -5.64 23.39
CA GLU A 81 -4.46 -6.37 22.22
C GLU A 81 -4.51 -5.51 20.93
N ILE A 82 -5.01 -4.26 21.03
CA ILE A 82 -5.12 -3.34 19.89
C ILE A 82 -3.78 -2.64 19.71
N SER A 83 -3.17 -2.81 18.54
CA SER A 83 -2.00 -2.06 18.13
C SER A 83 -2.37 -1.06 17.03
N LEU A 84 -1.74 0.10 17.04
CA LEU A 84 -1.84 1.13 16.00
C LEU A 84 -0.44 1.56 15.54
N LEU A 85 -0.35 1.96 14.28
CA LEU A 85 0.85 2.61 13.74
C LEU A 85 0.87 4.07 14.16
N MET A 86 1.69 4.36 15.18
CA MET A 86 1.82 5.71 15.73
C MET A 86 3.01 6.43 15.09
N PRO A 87 2.87 7.70 14.68
CA PRO A 87 1.68 8.53 14.79
C PRO A 87 0.76 8.53 13.55
N SER A 88 1.03 7.73 12.51
CA SER A 88 0.41 7.87 11.18
C SER A 88 -1.09 7.58 11.15
N GLU A 89 -1.55 6.45 11.70
CA GLU A 89 -2.97 6.07 11.64
C GLU A 89 -3.90 7.07 12.35
N PRO A 90 -3.59 7.58 13.56
CA PRO A 90 -4.39 8.64 14.16
C PRO A 90 -4.42 9.93 13.36
N ILE A 91 -3.27 10.34 12.80
CA ILE A 91 -3.19 11.55 11.96
C ILE A 91 -4.00 11.37 10.68
N GLU A 92 -3.95 10.20 10.08
CA GLU A 92 -4.74 9.87 8.90
C GLU A 92 -6.25 9.95 9.17
N ALA A 93 -6.72 9.39 10.29
CA ALA A 93 -8.11 9.49 10.69
C ALA A 93 -8.53 10.95 10.90
N ILE A 94 -7.68 11.77 11.52
CA ILE A 94 -7.91 13.22 11.70
C ILE A 94 -7.98 13.92 10.33
N ILE A 95 -7.09 13.59 9.38
CA ILE A 95 -7.11 14.16 8.03
C ILE A 95 -8.39 13.76 7.30
N MET A 96 -8.82 12.50 7.41
CA MET A 96 -10.07 12.04 6.82
C MET A 96 -11.26 12.83 7.37
N LEU A 97 -11.36 12.99 8.69
CA LEU A 97 -12.41 13.79 9.31
C LEU A 97 -12.33 15.26 8.89
N ALA A 98 -11.12 15.85 8.86
CA ALA A 98 -10.92 17.22 8.39
C ALA A 98 -11.35 17.41 6.94
N PHE A 99 -11.10 16.43 6.08
CA PHE A 99 -11.54 16.42 4.70
C PHE A 99 -13.07 16.35 4.59
N LEU A 100 -13.72 15.48 5.38
CA LEU A 100 -15.18 15.41 5.46
C LEU A 100 -15.79 16.73 5.97
N ILE A 101 -15.20 17.34 7.01
CA ILE A 101 -15.62 18.66 7.49
C ILE A 101 -15.53 19.69 6.36
N LYS A 102 -14.41 19.74 5.61
CA LYS A 102 -14.29 20.65 4.47
C LYS A 102 -15.36 20.42 3.41
N LEU A 103 -15.71 19.18 3.13
CA LEU A 103 -16.79 18.86 2.19
C LEU A 103 -18.15 19.39 2.67
N LEU A 104 -18.45 19.24 3.97
CA LEU A 104 -19.67 19.79 4.56
C LEU A 104 -19.72 21.33 4.52
N PHE A 105 -18.56 21.99 4.66
CA PHE A 105 -18.45 23.46 4.57
C PHE A 105 -18.21 24.00 3.15
N GLY A 106 -18.55 23.22 2.12
CA GLY A 106 -18.61 23.70 0.75
C GLY A 106 -17.35 23.45 -0.09
N TYR A 107 -16.37 22.70 0.38
CA TYR A 107 -15.29 22.24 -0.48
C TYR A 107 -15.84 21.27 -1.52
N LYS A 108 -15.50 21.51 -2.78
CA LYS A 108 -16.01 20.69 -3.89
C LYS A 108 -14.87 19.87 -4.49
N ILE A 109 -15.06 18.56 -4.51
CA ILE A 109 -14.24 17.66 -5.32
C ILE A 109 -14.51 17.97 -6.79
N ALA A 110 -13.46 17.97 -7.60
CA ALA A 110 -13.57 18.25 -9.02
C ALA A 110 -14.49 17.24 -9.72
N LYS A 111 -15.59 17.70 -10.34
CA LYS A 111 -16.59 16.83 -10.98
C LYS A 111 -16.00 15.85 -11.98
N VAL A 112 -14.94 16.25 -12.67
CA VAL A 112 -14.25 15.38 -13.66
C VAL A 112 -13.65 14.13 -13.04
N LEU A 113 -13.26 14.14 -11.75
CA LEU A 113 -12.82 12.94 -11.01
C LEU A 113 -13.97 11.96 -10.84
N LEU A 114 -15.15 12.47 -10.44
CA LEU A 114 -16.37 11.68 -10.23
C LEU A 114 -16.93 11.09 -11.54
N MET A 115 -16.53 11.62 -12.69
CA MET A 115 -16.93 11.10 -14.01
C MET A 115 -15.96 10.05 -14.56
N HIS A 116 -14.85 9.77 -13.86
CA HIS A 116 -13.84 8.86 -14.36
C HIS A 116 -14.09 7.40 -13.89
N PRO A 117 -14.03 6.39 -14.80
CA PRO A 117 -14.33 5.00 -14.43
C PRO A 117 -13.46 4.44 -13.30
N ILE A 118 -12.14 4.76 -13.24
CA ILE A 118 -11.26 4.33 -12.16
C ILE A 118 -11.82 4.75 -10.80
N PHE A 119 -12.39 5.97 -10.68
CA PHE A 119 -12.96 6.45 -9.43
C PHE A 119 -14.02 5.48 -8.89
N TRP A 120 -14.99 5.13 -9.74
CA TRP A 120 -16.10 4.27 -9.32
C TRP A 120 -15.72 2.83 -9.07
N VAL A 121 -14.76 2.28 -9.81
CA VAL A 121 -14.28 0.91 -9.56
C VAL A 121 -13.61 0.81 -8.20
N VAL A 122 -12.81 1.80 -7.79
CA VAL A 122 -12.19 1.83 -6.46
C VAL A 122 -13.25 2.00 -5.37
N ILE A 123 -14.21 2.93 -5.56
CA ILE A 123 -15.31 3.13 -4.59
C ILE A 123 -16.21 1.89 -4.50
N LEU A 124 -16.52 1.24 -5.61
CA LEU A 124 -17.33 0.02 -5.60
C LEU A 124 -16.63 -1.10 -4.82
N GLY A 125 -15.29 -1.20 -4.91
CA GLY A 125 -14.51 -2.16 -4.15
C GLY A 125 -14.70 -2.03 -2.64
N ILE A 126 -14.68 -0.81 -2.10
CA ILE A 126 -14.90 -0.61 -0.64
C ILE A 126 -16.37 -0.78 -0.25
N LEU A 127 -17.32 -0.43 -1.12
CA LEU A 127 -18.75 -0.67 -0.88
C LEU A 127 -19.07 -2.16 -0.80
N LEU A 128 -18.46 -3.00 -1.65
CA LEU A 128 -18.61 -4.46 -1.57
C LEU A 128 -18.01 -5.02 -0.27
N GLN A 129 -16.86 -4.51 0.17
CA GLN A 129 -16.29 -4.90 1.46
C GLN A 129 -17.18 -4.46 2.63
N PHE A 130 -17.84 -3.31 2.53
CA PHE A 130 -18.82 -2.88 3.52
C PHE A 130 -20.02 -3.84 3.59
N LEU A 131 -20.55 -4.26 2.44
CA LEU A 131 -21.63 -5.26 2.37
C LEU A 131 -21.18 -6.61 2.96
N SER A 132 -19.94 -7.02 2.68
CA SER A 132 -19.34 -8.20 3.30
C SER A 132 -19.26 -8.07 4.83
N ALA A 133 -18.84 -6.91 5.34
CA ALA A 133 -18.77 -6.65 6.78
C ALA A 133 -20.12 -6.74 7.49
N MET A 134 -21.21 -6.34 6.82
CA MET A 134 -22.57 -6.47 7.36
C MET A 134 -23.00 -7.94 7.54
N ASN A 135 -22.41 -8.87 6.77
CA ASN A 135 -22.70 -10.31 6.82
C ASN A 135 -21.64 -11.10 7.57
N SER A 136 -20.73 -10.44 8.26
CA SER A 136 -19.61 -11.07 8.98
C SER A 136 -20.05 -11.68 10.31
N GLU A 137 -19.46 -12.84 10.66
CA GLU A 137 -19.63 -13.44 11.98
C GLU A 137 -18.88 -12.68 13.09
N ILE A 138 -17.90 -11.86 12.72
CA ILE A 138 -17.14 -10.99 13.64
C ILE A 138 -17.29 -9.53 13.20
N PRO A 139 -18.50 -8.92 13.34
CA PRO A 139 -18.80 -7.62 12.74
C PRO A 139 -17.87 -6.50 13.18
N LEU A 140 -17.47 -6.49 14.46
CA LEU A 140 -16.59 -5.44 15.01
C LEU A 140 -15.22 -5.39 14.30
N VAL A 141 -14.63 -6.56 14.04
CA VAL A 141 -13.36 -6.67 13.30
C VAL A 141 -13.54 -6.21 11.86
N SER A 142 -14.62 -6.66 11.22
CA SER A 142 -14.89 -6.34 9.82
C SER A 142 -15.17 -4.86 9.61
N PHE A 143 -16.00 -4.24 10.45
CA PHE A 143 -16.24 -2.79 10.37
C PHE A 143 -15.00 -1.97 10.67
N LYS A 144 -14.16 -2.36 11.66
CA LYS A 144 -12.86 -1.72 11.91
C LYS A 144 -11.98 -1.76 10.67
N THR A 145 -11.86 -2.93 10.03
CA THR A 145 -11.03 -3.12 8.82
C THR A 145 -11.55 -2.28 7.65
N VAL A 146 -12.85 -2.28 7.40
CA VAL A 146 -13.46 -1.46 6.34
C VAL A 146 -13.31 0.03 6.64
N PHE A 147 -13.44 0.44 7.90
CA PHE A 147 -13.22 1.84 8.30
C PHE A 147 -11.79 2.29 7.98
N LEU A 148 -10.76 1.52 8.37
CA LEU A 148 -9.37 1.84 8.05
C LEU A 148 -9.12 1.89 6.54
N LYS A 149 -9.60 0.90 5.78
CA LYS A 149 -9.50 0.91 4.30
C LYS A 149 -10.26 2.09 3.67
N SER A 150 -11.37 2.53 4.26
CA SER A 150 -12.10 3.72 3.81
C SER A 150 -11.28 5.00 4.06
N CYS A 151 -10.56 5.09 5.18
CA CYS A 151 -9.62 6.19 5.43
C CYS A 151 -8.49 6.20 4.37
N TYR A 152 -7.88 5.04 4.08
CA TYR A 152 -6.86 4.93 3.04
C TYR A 152 -7.38 5.38 1.67
N ILE A 153 -8.56 4.93 1.27
CA ILE A 153 -9.15 5.34 -0.01
C ILE A 153 -9.54 6.82 0.01
N GLY A 154 -10.12 7.32 1.09
CA GLY A 154 -10.52 8.73 1.22
C GLY A 154 -9.33 9.69 1.17
N VAL A 155 -8.26 9.38 1.91
CA VAL A 155 -7.08 10.24 2.01
C VAL A 155 -6.08 9.97 0.88
N PHE A 156 -5.69 8.72 0.64
CA PHE A 156 -4.62 8.40 -0.31
C PHE A 156 -5.10 8.35 -1.77
N PHE A 157 -6.38 8.13 -2.03
CA PHE A 157 -6.92 8.14 -3.39
C PHE A 157 -7.74 9.40 -3.67
N VAL A 158 -8.84 9.64 -2.94
CA VAL A 158 -9.79 10.73 -3.29
C VAL A 158 -9.17 12.10 -3.07
N LEU A 159 -8.65 12.37 -1.87
CA LEU A 159 -8.03 13.65 -1.55
C LEU A 159 -6.79 13.89 -2.42
N SER A 160 -5.91 12.90 -2.57
CA SER A 160 -4.70 13.05 -3.37
C SER A 160 -5.01 13.31 -4.86
N ALA A 161 -6.01 12.61 -5.43
CA ALA A 161 -6.44 12.85 -6.81
C ALA A 161 -6.93 14.30 -7.01
N ASP A 162 -7.72 14.82 -6.07
CA ASP A 162 -8.21 16.20 -6.14
C ASP A 162 -7.06 17.21 -6.01
N LEU A 163 -6.12 16.98 -5.08
CA LEU A 163 -4.92 17.81 -4.91
C LEU A 163 -4.00 17.78 -6.15
N TYR A 164 -3.85 16.62 -6.80
CA TYR A 164 -3.06 16.51 -8.04
C TYR A 164 -3.73 17.23 -9.21
N LEU A 165 -5.05 17.12 -9.33
CA LEU A 165 -5.79 17.76 -10.41
C LEU A 165 -5.78 19.29 -10.26
N LYS A 166 -5.95 19.78 -9.05
CA LYS A 166 -5.88 21.22 -8.71
C LYS A 166 -4.45 21.76 -8.67
N GLN A 167 -3.45 20.93 -8.94
CA GLN A 167 -2.02 21.28 -8.93
C GLN A 167 -1.47 21.80 -7.59
N HIS A 168 -2.17 21.57 -6.49
CA HIS A 168 -1.67 21.87 -5.15
C HIS A 168 -0.52 20.95 -4.75
N MET A 169 -0.48 19.74 -5.33
CA MET A 169 0.53 18.72 -5.07
C MET A 169 0.93 17.98 -6.35
N ASN A 170 2.10 17.32 -6.31
CA ASN A 170 2.62 16.53 -7.42
C ASN A 170 3.05 15.15 -6.88
N HIS A 171 2.63 14.08 -7.56
CA HIS A 171 2.96 12.71 -7.15
C HIS A 171 4.47 12.45 -7.04
N ILE A 172 5.29 12.99 -7.94
CA ILE A 172 6.75 12.84 -7.86
C ILE A 172 7.32 13.51 -6.59
N LYS A 173 6.76 14.66 -6.16
CA LYS A 173 7.14 15.29 -4.88
C LYS A 173 6.76 14.39 -3.70
N LEU A 174 5.60 13.75 -3.76
CA LEU A 174 5.17 12.77 -2.76
C LEU A 174 6.15 11.59 -2.68
N LEU A 175 6.47 10.97 -3.82
CA LEU A 175 7.43 9.87 -3.85
C LEU A 175 8.81 10.27 -3.30
N LYS A 176 9.28 11.47 -3.60
CA LYS A 176 10.54 12.00 -3.04
C LYS A 176 10.48 12.17 -1.53
N ALA A 177 9.37 12.71 -1.00
CA ALA A 177 9.18 12.88 0.45
C ALA A 177 9.14 11.53 1.17
N TYR A 178 8.39 10.57 0.62
CA TYR A 178 8.35 9.21 1.14
C TYR A 178 9.72 8.53 1.10
N THR A 179 10.45 8.68 -0.03
CA THR A 179 11.81 8.14 -0.20
C THR A 179 12.77 8.70 0.84
N PHE A 180 12.67 9.99 1.15
CA PHE A 180 13.50 10.63 2.17
C PHE A 180 13.32 9.98 3.54
N SER A 181 12.09 9.81 4.00
CA SER A 181 11.80 9.15 5.28
C SER A 181 12.13 7.66 5.26
N LEU A 182 11.87 6.97 4.13
CA LEU A 182 12.21 5.57 3.95
C LEU A 182 13.73 5.35 3.98
N LEU A 183 14.51 6.29 3.44
CA LEU A 183 15.98 6.24 3.49
C LEU A 183 16.50 6.34 4.92
N ILE A 184 15.93 7.23 5.74
CA ILE A 184 16.29 7.35 7.17
C ILE A 184 16.02 6.01 7.88
N VAL A 185 14.83 5.46 7.72
CA VAL A 185 14.45 4.17 8.32
C VAL A 185 15.34 3.05 7.78
N GLY A 186 15.62 3.04 6.47
CA GLY A 186 16.48 2.05 5.85
C GLY A 186 17.91 2.06 6.38
N ILE A 187 18.46 3.24 6.64
CA ILE A 187 19.78 3.41 7.28
C ILE A 187 19.76 2.81 8.69
N ILE A 188 18.74 3.10 9.50
CA ILE A 188 18.61 2.56 10.86
C ILE A 188 18.51 1.02 10.82
N ILE A 189 17.65 0.47 9.95
CA ILE A 189 17.49 -0.99 9.77
C ILE A 189 18.81 -1.62 9.30
N PHE A 190 19.52 -0.98 8.37
CA PHE A 190 20.78 -1.50 7.83
C PHE A 190 21.88 -1.59 8.89
N PHE A 191 22.07 -0.53 9.69
CA PHE A 191 23.04 -0.58 10.79
C PHE A 191 22.65 -1.62 11.83
N LYS A 192 21.38 -1.70 12.22
CA LYS A 192 20.88 -2.75 13.10
C LYS A 192 21.14 -4.15 12.53
N HIS A 193 21.01 -4.33 11.21
CA HIS A 193 21.27 -5.61 10.55
C HIS A 193 22.77 -5.94 10.49
N LEU A 194 23.64 -4.91 10.37
CA LEU A 194 25.11 -5.06 10.41
C LEU A 194 25.57 -5.65 11.74
N ASP A 195 24.98 -5.27 12.86
CA ASP A 195 25.34 -5.80 14.21
C ASP A 195 25.16 -7.34 14.29
N TYR A 196 24.33 -7.89 13.41
CA TYR A 196 24.07 -9.33 13.29
C TYR A 196 24.70 -9.96 12.04
N GLY A 197 25.72 -9.33 11.45
CA GLY A 197 26.44 -9.84 10.28
C GLY A 197 25.59 -9.98 9.02
N LEU A 198 24.55 -9.17 8.87
CA LEU A 198 23.61 -9.19 7.73
C LEU A 198 22.95 -10.57 7.51
N SER A 199 22.69 -11.31 8.59
CA SER A 199 22.13 -12.66 8.54
C SER A 199 20.68 -12.66 8.04
N LYS A 200 20.33 -13.63 7.19
CA LYS A 200 18.96 -13.87 6.74
C LYS A 200 18.00 -14.17 7.89
N ASP A 201 18.44 -14.92 8.89
CA ASP A 201 17.57 -15.43 9.96
C ASP A 201 16.96 -14.30 10.80
N ILE A 202 17.63 -13.13 10.84
CA ILE A 202 17.21 -11.97 11.62
C ILE A 202 16.49 -10.93 10.75
N SER A 203 16.45 -11.11 9.42
CA SER A 203 15.91 -10.13 8.50
C SER A 203 14.47 -9.67 8.85
N GLY A 204 13.66 -10.56 9.43
CA GLY A 204 12.29 -10.25 9.88
C GLY A 204 12.25 -9.31 11.09
N SER A 205 13.12 -9.55 12.08
CA SER A 205 13.09 -8.81 13.35
C SER A 205 13.84 -7.48 13.31
N VAL A 206 14.84 -7.31 12.43
CA VAL A 206 15.61 -6.05 12.34
C VAL A 206 14.77 -4.89 11.82
N THR A 207 13.67 -5.16 11.12
CA THR A 207 12.78 -4.12 10.60
C THR A 207 11.88 -3.49 11.66
N GLU A 208 11.70 -4.14 12.81
CA GLU A 208 11.01 -3.56 13.95
C GLU A 208 11.83 -2.40 14.56
N PRO A 209 11.17 -1.35 15.09
CA PRO A 209 9.72 -1.20 15.27
C PRO A 209 8.98 -0.57 14.09
N PHE A 210 9.69 -0.21 13.00
CA PHE A 210 9.09 0.52 11.87
C PHE A 210 8.19 -0.37 10.99
N TYR A 211 8.61 -1.60 10.73
CA TYR A 211 7.87 -2.57 9.94
C TYR A 211 7.71 -3.87 10.73
N ALA A 212 6.49 -4.37 10.80
CA ALA A 212 6.20 -5.63 11.48
C ALA A 212 6.82 -6.86 10.80
N ASP A 213 7.17 -6.72 9.50
CA ASP A 213 7.78 -7.77 8.69
C ASP A 213 8.67 -7.15 7.60
N HIS A 214 9.80 -7.82 7.32
CA HIS A 214 10.73 -7.46 6.23
C HIS A 214 10.07 -7.46 4.85
N THR A 215 8.98 -8.21 4.65
CA THR A 215 8.27 -8.29 3.38
C THR A 215 7.51 -7.01 3.06
N ILE A 216 6.92 -6.32 4.06
CA ILE A 216 6.28 -5.00 3.90
C ILE A 216 7.34 -3.95 3.54
N TYR A 217 8.47 -3.97 4.24
CA TYR A 217 9.59 -3.07 3.97
C TYR A 217 10.13 -3.28 2.55
N SER A 218 10.30 -4.53 2.12
CA SER A 218 10.69 -4.91 0.77
C SER A 218 9.70 -4.38 -0.29
N ALA A 219 8.40 -4.47 -0.05
CA ALA A 219 7.38 -3.96 -0.95
C ALA A 219 7.46 -2.44 -1.11
N CYS A 220 7.64 -1.70 0.00
CA CYS A 220 7.80 -0.25 -0.03
C CYS A 220 9.07 0.17 -0.80
N LEU A 221 10.20 -0.53 -0.58
CA LEU A 221 11.44 -0.29 -1.33
C LEU A 221 11.24 -0.55 -2.83
N ALA A 222 10.63 -1.67 -3.19
CA ALA A 222 10.41 -2.04 -4.59
C ALA A 222 9.44 -1.07 -5.32
N LEU A 223 8.46 -0.50 -4.60
CA LEU A 223 7.56 0.54 -5.13
C LEU A 223 8.28 1.87 -5.40
N ILE A 224 9.25 2.24 -4.57
CA ILE A 224 9.96 3.52 -4.66
C ILE A 224 11.15 3.46 -5.62
N LEU A 225 11.80 2.32 -5.73
CA LEU A 225 13.02 2.13 -6.51
C LEU A 225 12.92 2.55 -8.01
N PRO A 226 11.76 2.44 -8.69
CA PRO A 226 11.60 3.00 -10.04
C PRO A 226 11.87 4.48 -10.15
N LEU A 227 11.65 5.28 -9.10
CA LEU A 227 11.84 6.73 -9.14
C LEU A 227 13.28 7.13 -9.44
N PRO A 228 14.30 6.77 -8.62
CA PRO A 228 15.68 7.17 -8.91
C PRO A 228 16.25 6.48 -10.15
N ILE A 229 15.90 5.22 -10.42
CA ILE A 229 16.40 4.47 -11.58
C ILE A 229 15.93 5.11 -12.89
N LEU A 230 14.62 5.30 -13.07
CA LEU A 230 14.10 5.88 -14.31
C LEU A 230 14.46 7.35 -14.45
N ALA A 231 14.59 8.10 -13.34
CA ALA A 231 15.12 9.47 -13.39
C ALA A 231 16.57 9.48 -13.88
N LEU A 232 17.41 8.55 -13.44
CA LEU A 232 18.81 8.44 -13.86
C LEU A 232 18.91 8.09 -15.36
N PHE A 233 18.19 7.07 -15.84
CA PHE A 233 18.17 6.69 -17.26
C PHE A 233 17.63 7.80 -18.17
N ASN A 234 16.76 8.67 -17.68
CA ASN A 234 16.17 9.77 -18.43
C ASN A 234 16.74 11.14 -18.02
N ALA A 235 17.94 11.17 -17.47
CA ALA A 235 18.54 12.36 -16.89
C ALA A 235 18.66 13.53 -17.88
N ASN A 236 18.96 13.26 -19.15
CA ASN A 236 19.05 14.28 -20.20
C ASN A 236 17.68 14.92 -20.48
N THR A 237 16.62 14.13 -20.62
CA THR A 237 15.24 14.60 -20.81
C THR A 237 14.73 15.41 -19.62
N LEU A 238 15.12 15.01 -18.41
CA LEU A 238 14.75 15.68 -17.16
C LEU A 238 15.65 16.88 -16.83
N GLN A 239 16.70 17.11 -17.66
CA GLN A 239 17.69 18.18 -17.46
C GLN A 239 18.40 18.09 -16.09
N ILE A 240 18.75 16.87 -15.68
CA ILE A 240 19.43 16.57 -14.43
C ILE A 240 20.93 16.83 -14.62
N ASN A 241 21.53 17.66 -13.78
CA ASN A 241 22.96 17.98 -13.84
C ASN A 241 23.83 16.81 -13.31
N PHE A 242 25.17 16.92 -13.48
CA PHE A 242 26.11 15.87 -13.09
C PHE A 242 26.03 15.50 -11.61
N TYR A 243 25.95 16.48 -10.70
CA TYR A 243 25.86 16.23 -9.26
C TYR A 243 24.57 15.51 -8.89
N GLN A 244 23.46 15.90 -9.51
CA GLN A 244 22.18 15.23 -9.29
C GLN A 244 22.19 13.79 -9.83
N LYS A 245 22.83 13.54 -10.98
CA LYS A 245 23.02 12.16 -11.52
C LYS A 245 23.83 11.31 -10.54
N PHE A 246 24.91 11.85 -10.01
CA PHE A 246 25.76 11.17 -9.04
C PHE A 246 24.95 10.76 -7.79
N TRP A 247 24.19 11.69 -7.20
CA TRP A 247 23.35 11.38 -6.03
C TRP A 247 22.20 10.43 -6.33
N LEU A 248 21.59 10.49 -7.52
CA LEU A 248 20.56 9.53 -7.94
C LEU A 248 21.16 8.13 -8.15
N ALA A 249 22.38 8.02 -8.64
CA ALA A 249 23.07 6.74 -8.76
C ALA A 249 23.36 6.13 -7.37
N ILE A 250 23.91 6.93 -6.45
CA ILE A 250 24.11 6.49 -5.05
C ILE A 250 22.79 6.07 -4.42
N LEU A 251 21.74 6.88 -4.52
CA LEU A 251 20.42 6.54 -3.97
C LEU A 251 19.89 5.23 -4.56
N SER A 252 20.04 5.00 -5.86
CA SER A 252 19.62 3.75 -6.50
C SER A 252 20.38 2.56 -5.94
N ILE A 253 21.69 2.65 -5.80
CA ILE A 253 22.54 1.59 -5.25
C ILE A 253 22.16 1.30 -3.81
N VAL A 254 21.98 2.32 -2.98
CA VAL A 254 21.59 2.16 -1.55
C VAL A 254 20.22 1.50 -1.43
N LEU A 255 19.23 1.93 -2.21
CA LEU A 255 17.89 1.32 -2.16
C LEU A 255 17.90 -0.12 -2.70
N ILE A 256 18.72 -0.43 -3.72
CA ILE A 256 18.92 -1.80 -4.21
C ILE A 256 19.58 -2.66 -3.11
N ALA A 257 20.59 -2.13 -2.43
CA ALA A 257 21.23 -2.84 -1.31
C ALA A 257 20.24 -3.10 -0.17
N PHE A 258 19.43 -2.11 0.21
CA PHE A 258 18.38 -2.30 1.20
C PHE A 258 17.37 -3.38 0.76
N LEU A 259 16.91 -3.33 -0.50
CA LEU A 259 16.00 -4.34 -1.04
C LEU A 259 16.65 -5.75 -1.04
N PHE A 260 17.93 -5.84 -1.37
CA PHE A 260 18.67 -7.11 -1.36
C PHE A 260 18.74 -7.70 0.05
N PHE A 261 19.10 -6.91 1.05
CA PHE A 261 19.22 -7.36 2.44
C PHE A 261 17.86 -7.54 3.15
N THR A 262 16.72 -7.27 2.50
CA THR A 262 15.43 -7.76 3.02
C THR A 262 15.30 -9.27 2.93
N TYR A 263 16.07 -9.95 2.11
CA TYR A 263 15.93 -11.39 1.80
C TYR A 263 14.52 -11.79 1.35
N CYS A 264 13.73 -10.83 0.87
CA CYS A 264 12.38 -11.06 0.35
C CYS A 264 12.40 -11.38 -1.14
N ARG A 265 12.43 -12.66 -1.47
CA ARG A 265 12.45 -13.16 -2.86
C ARG A 265 11.28 -12.62 -3.70
N ALA A 266 10.07 -12.55 -3.11
CA ALA A 266 8.91 -12.00 -3.79
C ALA A 266 9.11 -10.53 -4.22
N GLY A 267 9.77 -9.71 -3.38
CA GLY A 267 10.12 -8.34 -3.72
C GLY A 267 11.09 -8.25 -4.89
N TRP A 268 12.14 -9.08 -4.91
CA TRP A 268 13.13 -9.10 -6.00
C TRP A 268 12.48 -9.54 -7.33
N ILE A 269 11.73 -10.65 -7.30
CA ILE A 269 11.08 -11.20 -8.50
C ILE A 269 10.06 -10.23 -9.06
N SER A 270 9.21 -9.64 -8.22
CA SER A 270 8.20 -8.68 -8.67
C SER A 270 8.83 -7.43 -9.29
N PHE A 271 9.94 -6.93 -8.73
CA PHE A 271 10.67 -5.80 -9.29
C PHE A 271 11.27 -6.14 -10.65
N VAL A 272 11.96 -7.29 -10.79
CA VAL A 272 12.57 -7.72 -12.04
C VAL A 272 11.54 -7.96 -13.14
N ILE A 273 10.45 -8.68 -12.84
CA ILE A 273 9.37 -8.92 -13.82
C ILE A 273 8.75 -7.59 -14.26
N SER A 274 8.51 -6.65 -13.31
CA SER A 274 7.99 -5.33 -13.66
C SER A 274 8.96 -4.53 -14.53
N ALA A 275 10.27 -4.65 -14.32
CA ALA A 275 11.27 -4.02 -15.18
C ALA A 275 11.16 -4.55 -16.64
N PHE A 276 10.96 -5.84 -16.81
CA PHE A 276 10.71 -6.43 -18.15
C PHE A 276 9.39 -5.93 -18.76
N VAL A 277 8.32 -5.80 -17.98
CA VAL A 277 7.05 -5.23 -18.46
C VAL A 277 7.25 -3.79 -18.93
N ILE A 278 7.96 -2.97 -18.16
CA ILE A 278 8.25 -1.57 -18.53
C ILE A 278 9.11 -1.49 -19.79
N LEU A 279 10.13 -2.35 -19.89
CA LEU A 279 10.95 -2.44 -21.10
C LEU A 279 10.11 -2.83 -22.33
N ALA A 280 9.24 -3.81 -22.20
CA ALA A 280 8.33 -4.24 -23.27
C ALA A 280 7.38 -3.10 -23.70
N VAL A 281 6.84 -2.35 -22.74
CA VAL A 281 6.01 -1.15 -23.01
C VAL A 281 6.82 -0.08 -23.72
N HIS A 282 8.07 0.15 -23.32
CA HIS A 282 8.97 1.10 -23.95
C HIS A 282 9.28 0.69 -25.41
N LEU A 283 9.42 -0.60 -25.68
CA LEU A 283 9.61 -1.18 -27.01
C LEU A 283 8.31 -1.26 -27.86
N GLY A 284 7.19 -0.73 -27.34
CA GLY A 284 5.95 -0.58 -28.11
C GLY A 284 4.85 -1.59 -27.79
N LEU A 285 5.00 -2.44 -26.76
CA LEU A 285 3.94 -3.35 -26.34
C LEU A 285 2.75 -2.54 -25.82
N ARG A 286 1.56 -2.80 -26.42
CA ARG A 286 0.30 -2.15 -26.06
C ARG A 286 -0.53 -3.00 -25.11
N PHE A 287 -1.60 -2.45 -24.56
CA PHE A 287 -2.50 -3.14 -23.62
C PHE A 287 -2.97 -4.52 -24.12
N LYS A 288 -3.36 -4.63 -25.40
CA LYS A 288 -3.77 -5.93 -25.98
C LYS A 288 -2.64 -6.98 -25.97
N GLY A 289 -1.40 -6.56 -26.20
CA GLY A 289 -0.25 -7.45 -26.13
C GLY A 289 0.06 -7.92 -24.71
N LEU A 290 -0.03 -7.01 -23.72
CA LEU A 290 0.09 -7.37 -22.31
C LEU A 290 -1.00 -8.34 -21.86
N LEU A 291 -2.25 -8.06 -22.24
CA LEU A 291 -3.38 -8.95 -21.95
C LEU A 291 -3.16 -10.34 -22.56
N PHE A 292 -2.73 -10.39 -23.84
CA PHE A 292 -2.39 -11.65 -24.49
C PHE A 292 -1.26 -12.40 -23.77
N ALA A 293 -0.20 -11.68 -23.34
CA ALA A 293 0.90 -12.30 -22.60
C ALA A 293 0.42 -12.88 -21.25
N VAL A 294 -0.45 -12.18 -20.52
CA VAL A 294 -1.04 -12.71 -19.28
C VAL A 294 -1.88 -13.94 -19.55
N ILE A 295 -2.74 -13.93 -20.59
CA ILE A 295 -3.57 -15.07 -20.96
C ILE A 295 -2.68 -16.26 -21.38
N ALA A 296 -1.61 -16.02 -22.15
CA ALA A 296 -0.69 -17.06 -22.55
C ALA A 296 0.03 -17.71 -21.35
N VAL A 297 0.48 -16.91 -20.38
CA VAL A 297 1.08 -17.43 -19.14
C VAL A 297 0.07 -18.26 -18.34
N LEU A 298 -1.16 -17.77 -18.16
CA LEU A 298 -2.21 -18.53 -17.48
C LEU A 298 -2.56 -19.83 -18.20
N PHE A 299 -2.59 -19.80 -19.53
CA PHE A 299 -2.82 -20.99 -20.34
C PHE A 299 -1.68 -22.01 -20.21
N LEU A 300 -0.42 -21.55 -20.22
CA LEU A 300 0.73 -22.42 -19.97
C LEU A 300 0.70 -23.02 -18.56
N MET A 301 0.38 -22.22 -17.54
CA MET A 301 0.20 -22.73 -16.17
C MET A 301 -0.92 -23.78 -16.09
N PHE A 302 -2.01 -23.60 -16.82
CA PHE A 302 -3.10 -24.56 -16.90
C PHE A 302 -2.66 -25.85 -17.63
N MET A 303 -1.96 -25.73 -18.74
CA MET A 303 -1.45 -26.87 -19.51
C MET A 303 -0.46 -27.72 -18.72
N PHE A 304 0.42 -27.08 -17.94
CA PHE A 304 1.45 -27.73 -17.13
C PHE A 304 1.07 -27.89 -15.65
N GLN A 305 -0.22 -27.82 -15.32
CA GLN A 305 -0.69 -27.88 -13.92
C GLN A 305 -0.35 -29.21 -13.22
N THR A 306 -0.35 -30.33 -13.95
CA THR A 306 0.00 -31.66 -13.45
C THR A 306 1.48 -31.75 -13.13
N GLU A 307 2.35 -31.36 -14.06
CA GLU A 307 3.80 -31.34 -13.88
C GLU A 307 4.22 -30.40 -12.75
N ILE A 308 3.60 -29.21 -12.65
CA ILE A 308 3.81 -28.28 -11.57
C ILE A 308 3.37 -28.91 -10.23
N SER A 309 2.18 -29.53 -10.19
CA SER A 309 1.66 -30.19 -8.99
C SER A 309 2.55 -31.36 -8.55
N ASP A 310 3.03 -32.17 -9.50
CA ASP A 310 3.87 -33.32 -9.19
C ASP A 310 5.30 -32.91 -8.78
N SER A 311 5.86 -31.89 -9.40
CA SER A 311 7.11 -31.25 -8.93
C SER A 311 6.98 -30.71 -7.51
N ILE A 312 5.83 -30.11 -7.18
CA ILE A 312 5.52 -29.66 -5.83
C ILE A 312 5.43 -30.82 -4.84
N LYS A 313 4.86 -31.96 -5.21
CA LYS A 313 4.72 -33.15 -4.35
C LYS A 313 6.05 -33.90 -4.14
N GLN A 314 6.86 -34.02 -5.18
CA GLN A 314 8.16 -34.73 -5.12
C GLN A 314 9.19 -34.00 -4.24
N ASN A 315 9.13 -32.69 -4.16
CA ASN A 315 10.07 -31.89 -3.36
C ASN A 315 9.82 -31.92 -1.83
N LYS A 316 8.89 -32.70 -1.32
CA LYS A 316 8.63 -32.85 0.13
C LYS A 316 9.78 -33.52 0.92
N ALA A 317 10.74 -34.12 0.23
CA ALA A 317 11.76 -34.99 0.85
C ALA A 317 12.98 -34.23 1.44
N ASP A 318 13.30 -33.00 1.01
CA ASP A 318 14.55 -32.32 1.36
C ASP A 318 14.40 -31.23 2.45
N SER A 319 13.76 -31.55 3.58
CA SER A 319 13.50 -30.61 4.68
C SER A 319 14.72 -30.25 5.56
N ASN A 320 15.95 -30.71 5.24
CA ASN A 320 17.12 -30.61 6.12
C ASN A 320 18.18 -29.56 5.74
N ALA A 321 18.00 -28.77 4.72
CA ALA A 321 19.01 -27.78 4.32
C ALA A 321 18.95 -26.49 5.16
N ARG A 322 19.67 -26.48 6.28
CA ARG A 322 19.85 -25.31 7.17
C ARG A 322 20.98 -24.36 6.75
N ASN A 323 21.71 -24.61 5.66
CA ASN A 323 22.89 -23.82 5.28
C ASN A 323 22.59 -22.92 4.08
N SER A 324 22.76 -21.62 4.29
CA SER A 324 22.32 -20.53 3.43
C SER A 324 23.44 -19.93 2.59
N ASN A 325 23.86 -20.60 1.52
CA ASN A 325 24.64 -19.96 0.45
C ASN A 325 23.73 -19.32 -0.58
N LEU A 326 24.12 -18.18 -1.20
CA LEU A 326 23.35 -17.45 -2.22
C LEU A 326 22.90 -18.35 -3.39
N GLU A 327 23.73 -19.35 -3.74
CA GLU A 327 23.41 -20.37 -4.77
C GLU A 327 22.24 -21.25 -4.35
N GLN A 328 22.15 -21.63 -3.07
CA GLN A 328 21.02 -22.38 -2.52
C GLN A 328 19.76 -21.51 -2.41
N GLN A 329 19.90 -20.20 -2.20
CA GLN A 329 18.76 -19.28 -2.25
C GLN A 329 18.20 -19.13 -3.66
N ALA A 330 19.04 -19.08 -4.69
CA ALA A 330 18.60 -19.09 -6.07
C ALA A 330 17.90 -20.42 -6.44
N LYS A 331 18.44 -21.56 -6.01
CA LYS A 331 17.80 -22.88 -6.17
C LYS A 331 16.51 -23.01 -5.35
N SER A 332 16.41 -22.37 -4.20
CA SER A 332 15.18 -22.40 -3.37
C SER A 332 14.04 -21.55 -3.93
N VAL A 333 14.29 -20.66 -4.88
CA VAL A 333 13.23 -19.96 -5.64
C VAL A 333 12.37 -20.95 -6.45
N THR A 334 13.02 -21.97 -7.01
CA THR A 334 12.36 -23.04 -7.77
C THR A 334 11.88 -24.18 -6.88
N ASN A 335 12.38 -24.29 -5.66
CA ASN A 335 12.05 -25.37 -4.74
C ASN A 335 10.88 -24.94 -3.79
N VAL A 336 9.67 -25.12 -4.27
CA VAL A 336 8.44 -24.62 -3.63
C VAL A 336 8.12 -25.34 -2.32
N THR A 337 8.62 -26.57 -2.11
CA THR A 337 8.18 -27.45 -1.04
C THR A 337 9.20 -27.72 0.07
N SER A 338 10.49 -27.58 -0.20
CA SER A 338 11.52 -27.71 0.84
C SER A 338 11.67 -26.45 1.70
N ASP A 339 11.24 -25.29 1.20
CA ASP A 339 11.22 -24.04 1.99
C ASP A 339 9.95 -24.02 2.83
N GLN A 340 10.13 -24.09 4.16
CA GLN A 340 9.04 -24.08 5.13
C GLN A 340 8.09 -22.86 4.98
N SER A 341 8.63 -21.72 4.56
CA SER A 341 7.85 -20.50 4.28
C SER A 341 6.93 -20.67 3.06
N ASN A 342 7.41 -21.33 2.00
CA ASN A 342 6.59 -21.59 0.81
C ASN A 342 5.51 -22.64 1.10
N ALA A 343 5.84 -23.70 1.84
CA ALA A 343 4.86 -24.71 2.26
C ALA A 343 3.76 -24.11 3.12
N GLU A 344 4.09 -23.20 4.04
CA GLU A 344 3.09 -22.50 4.85
C GLU A 344 2.19 -21.58 4.01
N ARG A 345 2.73 -20.90 2.98
CA ARG A 345 1.90 -20.14 2.04
C ARG A 345 0.89 -21.03 1.32
N LEU A 346 1.30 -22.20 0.84
CA LEU A 346 0.38 -23.16 0.20
C LEU A 346 -0.71 -23.64 1.16
N ASN A 347 -0.38 -23.93 2.41
CA ASN A 347 -1.36 -24.25 3.45
C ASN A 347 -2.38 -23.11 3.60
N ARG A 348 -1.93 -21.87 3.74
CA ARG A 348 -2.79 -20.68 3.89
C ARG A 348 -3.63 -20.39 2.65
N TRP A 349 -3.09 -20.60 1.45
CA TRP A 349 -3.83 -20.47 0.20
C TRP A 349 -4.94 -21.52 0.11
N SER A 350 -4.64 -22.77 0.50
CA SER A 350 -5.64 -23.86 0.57
C SER A 350 -6.74 -23.55 1.58
N CYS A 351 -6.39 -22.94 2.72
CA CYS A 351 -7.38 -22.49 3.71
C CYS A 351 -8.26 -21.35 3.13
N ALA A 352 -7.66 -20.35 2.51
CA ALA A 352 -8.38 -19.24 1.89
C ALA A 352 -9.35 -19.74 0.80
N TRP A 353 -8.92 -20.71 0.00
CA TRP A 353 -9.77 -21.33 -1.01
C TRP A 353 -10.97 -22.08 -0.40
N ARG A 354 -10.75 -22.82 0.69
CA ARG A 354 -11.84 -23.52 1.40
C ARG A 354 -12.82 -22.54 2.06
N MET A 355 -12.31 -21.44 2.64
CA MET A 355 -13.14 -20.35 3.14
C MET A 355 -14.00 -19.75 2.03
N PHE A 356 -13.40 -19.50 0.86
CA PHE A 356 -14.16 -19.02 -0.31
C PHE A 356 -15.25 -20.00 -0.73
N LEU A 357 -14.99 -21.30 -0.79
CA LEU A 357 -16.00 -22.30 -1.17
C LEU A 357 -17.15 -22.35 -0.18
N ASP A 358 -16.91 -22.06 1.07
CA ASP A 358 -17.93 -21.99 2.12
C ASP A 358 -18.84 -20.75 1.98
N LYS A 359 -18.23 -19.56 1.75
CA LYS A 359 -18.97 -18.29 1.56
C LYS A 359 -18.54 -17.55 0.27
N PRO A 360 -18.98 -18.03 -0.92
CA PRO A 360 -18.38 -17.58 -2.19
C PRO A 360 -18.73 -16.14 -2.60
N PHE A 361 -19.87 -15.59 -2.19
CA PHE A 361 -20.35 -14.30 -2.69
C PHE A 361 -19.86 -13.11 -1.88
N LEU A 362 -20.04 -13.15 -0.57
CA LEU A 362 -19.70 -12.04 0.35
C LEU A 362 -18.50 -12.37 1.25
N GLY A 363 -18.01 -13.60 1.24
CA GLY A 363 -16.92 -14.03 2.11
C GLY A 363 -17.29 -14.06 3.59
N HIS A 364 -16.28 -14.14 4.44
CA HIS A 364 -16.42 -14.23 5.91
C HIS A 364 -16.46 -12.86 6.61
N GLY A 365 -16.10 -11.81 5.91
CA GLY A 365 -15.94 -10.45 6.42
C GLY A 365 -14.49 -9.98 6.39
N PRO A 366 -14.22 -8.71 6.02
CA PRO A 366 -12.88 -8.16 5.99
C PRO A 366 -12.17 -8.25 7.36
N GLY A 367 -10.91 -8.71 7.37
CA GLY A 367 -10.09 -8.87 8.58
C GLY A 367 -10.37 -10.15 9.38
N THR A 368 -11.29 -11.02 8.96
CA THR A 368 -11.68 -12.23 9.73
C THR A 368 -10.78 -13.43 9.48
N TYR A 369 -10.02 -13.47 8.39
CA TYR A 369 -9.17 -14.60 8.04
C TYR A 369 -8.32 -15.10 9.20
N GLN A 370 -7.64 -14.19 9.91
CA GLN A 370 -6.78 -14.50 11.05
C GLN A 370 -7.50 -15.17 12.25
N PHE A 371 -8.83 -15.05 12.31
CA PHE A 371 -9.64 -15.62 13.39
C PHE A 371 -10.28 -16.97 13.00
N GLU A 372 -10.52 -17.18 11.71
CA GLU A 372 -11.34 -18.30 11.24
C GLU A 372 -10.55 -19.39 10.52
N TYR A 373 -9.36 -19.08 9.97
CA TYR A 373 -8.63 -19.98 9.08
C TYR A 373 -8.26 -21.33 9.72
N LEU A 374 -8.17 -21.42 11.06
CA LEU A 374 -7.85 -22.66 11.79
C LEU A 374 -8.85 -23.77 11.47
N SER A 375 -10.13 -23.45 11.35
CA SER A 375 -11.22 -24.40 11.02
C SER A 375 -11.05 -25.02 9.63
N TYR A 376 -10.35 -24.33 8.75
CA TYR A 376 -10.10 -24.71 7.36
C TYR A 376 -8.74 -25.35 7.14
N GLN A 377 -7.89 -25.47 8.19
CA GLN A 377 -6.60 -26.16 8.09
C GLN A 377 -6.78 -27.67 8.05
N LYS A 378 -6.02 -28.33 7.17
CA LYS A 378 -5.87 -29.79 7.18
C LYS A 378 -4.55 -30.19 7.80
N LYS A 379 -4.55 -31.19 8.70
CA LYS A 379 -3.35 -31.69 9.36
C LYS A 379 -2.24 -32.10 8.37
N SER A 380 -2.61 -32.62 7.20
CA SER A 380 -1.66 -33.01 6.15
C SER A 380 -0.95 -31.85 5.44
N GLU A 381 -1.49 -30.63 5.55
CA GLU A 381 -0.96 -29.41 4.92
C GLU A 381 -0.21 -28.51 5.92
N MET A 382 -0.36 -28.78 7.22
CA MET A 382 0.28 -28.00 8.30
C MET A 382 1.81 -28.12 8.24
N THR A 383 2.47 -27.03 8.58
CA THR A 383 3.91 -26.92 8.72
C THR A 383 4.28 -26.65 10.17
N ARG A 384 5.57 -26.65 10.50
CA ARG A 384 6.06 -26.34 11.85
C ARG A 384 5.77 -24.90 12.30
N ILE A 385 5.54 -23.99 11.35
CA ILE A 385 5.24 -22.58 11.59
C ILE A 385 3.74 -22.26 11.50
N SER A 386 2.89 -23.25 11.19
CA SER A 386 1.44 -23.09 11.19
C SER A 386 0.95 -22.74 12.60
N VAL A 387 0.11 -21.72 12.71
CA VAL A 387 -0.50 -21.32 13.98
C VAL A 387 -1.64 -22.29 14.27
N THR A 388 -1.50 -23.09 15.33
CA THR A 388 -2.49 -24.10 15.75
C THR A 388 -3.15 -23.78 17.08
N SER A 389 -2.64 -22.78 17.80
CA SER A 389 -3.17 -22.38 19.11
C SER A 389 -4.48 -21.62 18.96
N ALA A 390 -5.59 -22.23 19.42
CA ALA A 390 -6.90 -21.57 19.47
C ALA A 390 -6.87 -20.25 20.27
N TYR A 391 -6.03 -20.17 21.31
CA TYR A 391 -5.83 -18.94 22.08
C TYR A 391 -5.23 -17.82 21.22
N ASN A 392 -4.18 -18.10 20.44
CA ASN A 392 -3.57 -17.11 19.55
C ASN A 392 -4.55 -16.66 18.46
N ILE A 393 -5.33 -17.58 17.93
CA ILE A 393 -6.34 -17.28 16.89
C ILE A 393 -7.44 -16.37 17.43
N LYS A 394 -8.00 -16.68 18.61
CA LYS A 394 -9.00 -15.80 19.26
C LYS A 394 -8.48 -14.38 19.50
N LYS A 395 -7.17 -14.23 19.64
CA LYS A 395 -6.50 -12.90 19.79
C LYS A 395 -6.11 -12.25 18.45
N GLY A 396 -6.53 -12.79 17.30
CA GLY A 396 -6.18 -12.25 16.00
C GLY A 396 -4.70 -12.43 15.62
N LYS A 397 -4.03 -13.43 16.19
CA LYS A 397 -2.63 -13.76 15.89
C LYS A 397 -2.49 -14.90 14.88
N GLY A 398 -3.56 -15.22 14.16
CA GLY A 398 -3.57 -16.26 13.15
C GLY A 398 -2.75 -15.94 11.90
N GLY A 399 -2.51 -14.66 11.66
CA GLY A 399 -1.83 -14.17 10.44
C GLY A 399 -2.79 -14.06 9.26
N THR A 400 -2.24 -13.91 8.06
CA THR A 400 -3.01 -13.64 6.84
C THR A 400 -2.86 -14.75 5.81
N ALA A 401 -3.60 -14.66 4.70
CA ALA A 401 -3.49 -15.60 3.57
C ALA A 401 -2.17 -15.50 2.80
N HIS A 402 -1.32 -14.50 3.06
CA HIS A 402 -0.12 -14.20 2.27
C HIS A 402 -0.40 -14.10 0.77
N SER A 403 -1.52 -13.53 0.41
CA SER A 403 -1.90 -13.16 -0.95
C SER A 403 -3.06 -12.17 -0.86
N GLU A 404 -2.93 -11.00 -1.46
CA GLU A 404 -4.00 -9.99 -1.50
C GLU A 404 -5.25 -10.53 -2.20
N TYR A 405 -5.03 -11.29 -3.28
CA TYR A 405 -6.12 -11.85 -4.09
C TYR A 405 -6.91 -12.92 -3.33
N LEU A 406 -6.22 -13.86 -2.69
CA LEU A 406 -6.85 -14.94 -1.94
C LEU A 406 -7.43 -14.45 -0.61
N LEU A 407 -6.78 -13.47 0.03
CA LEU A 407 -7.32 -12.84 1.23
C LEU A 407 -8.66 -12.16 0.91
N LEU A 408 -8.67 -11.33 -0.16
CA LEU A 408 -9.89 -10.65 -0.58
C LEU A 408 -11.00 -11.63 -0.98
N LEU A 409 -10.63 -12.73 -1.65
CA LEU A 409 -11.56 -13.78 -2.06
C LEU A 409 -12.20 -14.48 -0.83
N ALA A 410 -11.41 -14.84 0.16
CA ALA A 410 -11.88 -15.50 1.39
C ALA A 410 -12.71 -14.56 2.27
N GLU A 411 -12.28 -13.32 2.42
CA GLU A 411 -12.90 -12.36 3.32
C GLU A 411 -14.09 -11.62 2.71
N SER A 412 -14.05 -11.30 1.40
CA SER A 412 -15.04 -10.43 0.76
C SER A 412 -15.69 -11.04 -0.48
N GLY A 413 -15.35 -12.28 -0.81
CA GLY A 413 -15.99 -13.07 -1.86
C GLY A 413 -15.60 -12.70 -3.29
N LEU A 414 -16.24 -13.40 -4.23
CA LEU A 414 -15.93 -13.34 -5.67
C LEU A 414 -16.11 -11.94 -6.26
N PHE A 415 -17.20 -11.25 -5.93
CA PHE A 415 -17.49 -9.94 -6.53
C PHE A 415 -16.43 -8.90 -6.16
N SER A 416 -15.95 -8.90 -4.90
CA SER A 416 -14.88 -8.02 -4.46
C SER A 416 -13.57 -8.29 -5.19
N LEU A 417 -13.22 -9.57 -5.40
CA LEU A 417 -12.04 -9.96 -6.18
C LEU A 417 -12.16 -9.49 -7.64
N LEU A 418 -13.31 -9.72 -8.29
CA LEU A 418 -13.51 -9.30 -9.68
C LEU A 418 -13.40 -7.78 -9.85
N ILE A 419 -13.94 -7.00 -8.92
CA ILE A 419 -13.81 -5.53 -8.93
C ILE A 419 -12.36 -5.11 -8.69
N TYR A 420 -11.64 -5.76 -7.78
CA TYR A 420 -10.23 -5.49 -7.54
C TYR A 420 -9.37 -5.77 -8.79
N ILE A 421 -9.55 -6.93 -9.43
CA ILE A 421 -8.86 -7.28 -10.68
C ILE A 421 -9.24 -6.30 -11.80
N SER A 422 -10.52 -5.93 -11.92
CA SER A 422 -10.99 -4.94 -12.89
C SER A 422 -10.33 -3.58 -12.67
N SER A 423 -10.12 -3.17 -11.41
CA SER A 423 -9.42 -1.93 -11.07
C SER A 423 -7.96 -1.96 -11.56
N ILE A 424 -7.26 -3.08 -11.36
CA ILE A 424 -5.88 -3.27 -11.83
C ILE A 424 -5.80 -3.14 -13.36
N PHE A 425 -6.65 -3.87 -14.10
CA PHE A 425 -6.66 -3.80 -15.56
C PHE A 425 -7.04 -2.42 -16.09
N MET A 426 -7.96 -1.74 -15.41
CA MET A 426 -8.36 -0.38 -15.78
C MET A 426 -7.21 0.62 -15.57
N VAL A 427 -6.50 0.52 -14.46
CA VAL A 427 -5.31 1.36 -14.18
C VAL A 427 -4.22 1.11 -15.20
N ILE A 428 -3.92 -0.16 -15.54
CA ILE A 428 -2.97 -0.53 -16.59
C ILE A 428 -3.40 0.06 -17.94
N TYR A 429 -4.66 -0.09 -18.32
CA TYR A 429 -5.18 0.46 -19.57
C TYR A 429 -4.97 1.98 -19.66
N TYR A 430 -5.33 2.72 -18.62
CA TYR A 430 -5.18 4.18 -18.61
C TYR A 430 -3.73 4.63 -18.55
N ALA A 431 -2.87 3.93 -17.81
CA ALA A 431 -1.43 4.21 -17.79
C ALA A 431 -0.82 4.08 -19.20
N LEU A 432 -1.09 2.96 -19.88
CA LEU A 432 -0.61 2.73 -21.25
C LEU A 432 -1.21 3.70 -22.26
N LYS A 433 -2.48 4.06 -22.10
CA LYS A 433 -3.14 5.07 -22.94
C LYS A 433 -2.49 6.44 -22.79
N VAL A 434 -2.16 6.86 -21.57
CA VAL A 434 -1.44 8.14 -21.33
C VAL A 434 -0.05 8.05 -21.92
N PHE A 435 0.69 6.97 -21.67
CA PHE A 435 2.04 6.79 -22.20
C PHE A 435 2.09 6.84 -23.73
N ALA A 436 1.13 6.19 -24.40
CA ALA A 436 1.11 6.13 -25.87
C ALA A 436 0.70 7.47 -26.53
N ASN A 437 -0.19 8.23 -25.89
CA ASN A 437 -0.82 9.39 -26.53
C ASN A 437 -0.29 10.75 -26.03
N THR A 438 0.56 10.80 -24.99
CA THR A 438 1.19 12.05 -24.59
C THR A 438 2.42 12.36 -25.44
N TYR A 439 2.61 13.62 -25.81
CA TYR A 439 3.81 14.10 -26.50
C TYR A 439 4.88 14.61 -25.53
N ASP A 440 4.49 14.94 -24.30
CA ASP A 440 5.42 15.43 -23.29
C ASP A 440 6.25 14.30 -22.70
N SER A 441 7.54 14.31 -23.01
CA SER A 441 8.50 13.31 -22.54
C SER A 441 8.60 13.26 -21.01
N LYS A 442 8.45 14.40 -20.30
CA LYS A 442 8.46 14.41 -18.84
C LYS A 442 7.26 13.69 -18.25
N THR A 443 6.09 13.86 -18.86
CA THR A 443 4.87 13.13 -18.47
C THR A 443 4.99 11.64 -18.78
N LYS A 444 5.63 11.25 -19.92
CA LYS A 444 5.92 9.82 -20.19
C LYS A 444 6.78 9.18 -19.09
N ILE A 445 7.87 9.83 -18.72
CA ILE A 445 8.77 9.34 -17.66
C ILE A 445 8.01 9.23 -16.33
N LYS A 446 7.23 10.24 -15.98
CA LYS A 446 6.42 10.25 -14.75
C LYS A 446 5.44 9.06 -14.71
N ILE A 447 4.72 8.81 -15.81
CA ILE A 447 3.80 7.67 -15.91
C ILE A 447 4.55 6.34 -15.84
N MET A 448 5.71 6.22 -16.47
CA MET A 448 6.53 5.02 -16.37
C MET A 448 6.98 4.73 -14.93
N ILE A 449 7.41 5.75 -14.18
CA ILE A 449 7.79 5.60 -12.76
C ILE A 449 6.61 5.05 -11.95
N VAL A 450 5.43 5.68 -12.09
CA VAL A 450 4.23 5.30 -11.36
C VAL A 450 3.74 3.91 -11.77
N PHE A 451 3.72 3.62 -13.05
CA PHE A 451 3.26 2.34 -13.59
C PHE A 451 4.19 1.20 -13.21
N PHE A 452 5.50 1.43 -13.20
CA PHE A 452 6.48 0.44 -12.73
C PHE A 452 6.19 0.05 -11.26
N GLY A 453 6.09 1.03 -10.35
CA GLY A 453 5.76 0.77 -8.96
C GLY A 453 4.42 0.03 -8.81
N PHE A 454 3.40 0.45 -9.55
CA PHE A 454 2.09 -0.19 -9.54
C PHE A 454 2.15 -1.66 -9.99
N CYS A 455 2.87 -1.97 -11.07
CA CYS A 455 3.09 -3.36 -11.52
C CYS A 455 3.84 -4.17 -10.47
N THR A 456 4.90 -3.60 -9.89
CA THR A 456 5.70 -4.25 -8.86
C THR A 456 4.83 -4.66 -7.65
N TYR A 457 3.95 -3.77 -7.19
CA TYR A 457 3.05 -4.11 -6.10
C TYR A 457 2.10 -5.25 -6.47
N ASN A 458 1.43 -5.16 -7.60
CA ASN A 458 0.44 -6.17 -8.00
C ASN A 458 1.04 -7.56 -8.23
N LEU A 459 2.29 -7.64 -8.70
CA LEU A 459 3.04 -8.90 -8.77
C LEU A 459 3.45 -9.41 -7.38
N HIS A 460 3.90 -8.53 -6.48
CA HIS A 460 4.22 -8.89 -5.11
C HIS A 460 2.99 -9.37 -4.34
N ALA A 461 1.83 -8.80 -4.62
CA ALA A 461 0.54 -9.08 -4.00
C ALA A 461 0.04 -10.53 -4.20
N PHE A 462 0.61 -11.28 -5.15
CA PHE A 462 0.36 -12.73 -5.25
C PHE A 462 0.91 -13.50 -4.04
N PHE A 463 2.01 -13.03 -3.47
CA PHE A 463 2.75 -13.73 -2.41
C PHE A 463 2.57 -13.10 -1.04
N ASN A 464 1.97 -11.92 -0.94
CA ASN A 464 1.75 -11.19 0.30
C ASN A 464 0.57 -10.23 0.17
N ASN A 465 0.08 -9.73 1.30
CA ASN A 465 -0.98 -8.71 1.37
C ASN A 465 -0.50 -7.56 2.26
N PHE A 466 -0.54 -6.34 1.74
CA PHE A 466 -0.01 -5.16 2.43
C PHE A 466 -0.92 -3.93 2.36
N LEU A 467 -2.09 -4.02 1.68
CA LEU A 467 -3.06 -2.92 1.64
C LEU A 467 -3.80 -2.74 2.97
N ASP A 468 -3.50 -3.58 3.95
CA ASP A 468 -3.95 -3.43 5.33
C ASP A 468 -3.03 -2.51 6.16
N THR A 469 -1.92 -2.02 5.55
CA THR A 469 -0.99 -1.09 6.19
C THR A 469 -0.93 0.23 5.43
N ASP A 470 -0.91 1.34 6.17
CA ASP A 470 -0.77 2.69 5.61
C ASP A 470 0.48 2.85 4.73
N LYS A 471 1.57 2.17 5.08
CA LYS A 471 2.88 2.26 4.41
C LYS A 471 2.82 1.86 2.93
N ALA A 472 2.18 0.74 2.61
CA ALA A 472 2.01 0.28 1.23
C ALA A 472 0.77 0.90 0.59
N ALA A 473 -0.32 1.05 1.34
CA ALA A 473 -1.58 1.63 0.85
C ALA A 473 -1.39 3.07 0.33
N LEU A 474 -0.60 3.91 1.01
CA LEU A 474 -0.26 5.26 0.52
C LEU A 474 0.32 5.20 -0.89
N LEU A 475 1.38 4.42 -1.09
CA LEU A 475 2.08 4.33 -2.38
C LEU A 475 1.16 3.77 -3.48
N TYR A 476 0.37 2.76 -3.14
CA TYR A 476 -0.55 2.12 -4.07
C TYR A 476 -1.67 3.05 -4.52
N TYR A 477 -2.44 3.59 -3.59
CA TYR A 477 -3.60 4.42 -3.91
C TYR A 477 -3.23 5.78 -4.51
N THR A 478 -2.13 6.39 -4.09
CA THR A 478 -1.65 7.63 -4.71
C THR A 478 -1.11 7.41 -6.12
N SER A 479 -0.61 6.21 -6.44
CA SER A 479 -0.25 5.83 -7.81
C SER A 479 -1.48 5.71 -8.71
N ILE A 480 -2.56 5.11 -8.24
CA ILE A 480 -3.85 5.07 -8.95
C ILE A 480 -4.38 6.49 -9.18
N ALA A 481 -4.35 7.34 -8.16
CA ALA A 481 -4.75 8.75 -8.26
C ALA A 481 -3.94 9.51 -9.31
N ALA A 482 -2.62 9.30 -9.37
CA ALA A 482 -1.75 9.94 -10.36
C ALA A 482 -2.08 9.52 -11.80
N ILE A 483 -2.30 8.21 -12.04
CA ILE A 483 -2.68 7.70 -13.37
C ILE A 483 -4.04 8.24 -13.79
N LEU A 484 -5.01 8.24 -12.87
CA LEU A 484 -6.34 8.81 -13.10
C LEU A 484 -6.23 10.29 -13.54
N VAL A 485 -5.51 11.11 -12.80
CA VAL A 485 -5.37 12.54 -13.08
C VAL A 485 -4.66 12.80 -14.40
N GLU A 486 -3.58 12.09 -14.70
CA GLU A 486 -2.89 12.25 -15.99
C GLU A 486 -3.78 11.81 -17.18
N SER A 487 -4.64 10.81 -16.99
CA SER A 487 -5.61 10.40 -18.01
C SER A 487 -6.70 11.46 -18.28
N ILE A 488 -7.12 12.20 -17.25
CA ILE A 488 -8.03 13.34 -17.39
C ILE A 488 -7.36 14.49 -18.16
N LYS A 489 -6.13 14.84 -17.79
CA LYS A 489 -5.36 15.90 -18.46
C LYS A 489 -5.15 15.61 -19.95
N LEU A 490 -4.89 14.34 -20.29
CA LEU A 490 -4.76 13.92 -21.69
C LEU A 490 -6.03 14.22 -22.50
N LYS A 491 -7.22 13.92 -21.95
CA LYS A 491 -8.51 14.18 -22.62
C LYS A 491 -8.73 15.69 -22.84
N THR A 492 -8.45 16.52 -21.84
CA THR A 492 -8.66 17.97 -21.94
C THR A 492 -7.71 18.62 -22.93
N THR A 493 -6.48 18.12 -23.08
CA THR A 493 -5.52 18.62 -24.07
C THR A 493 -5.92 18.22 -25.50
N SER A 494 -6.47 17.04 -25.70
CA SER A 494 -6.96 16.56 -27.00
C SER A 494 -8.19 17.35 -27.48
N SER A 495 -9.10 17.68 -26.57
CA SER A 495 -10.30 18.48 -26.91
C SER A 495 -9.94 19.93 -27.32
N LYS A 496 -8.88 20.52 -26.76
CA LYS A 496 -8.42 21.87 -27.12
C LYS A 496 -7.68 21.95 -28.47
N LYS A 497 -7.25 20.81 -29.06
CA LYS A 497 -6.60 20.76 -30.38
C LYS A 497 -7.59 20.58 -31.54
N ILE A 498 -8.86 20.34 -31.26
CA ILE A 498 -9.92 20.09 -32.25
C ILE A 498 -10.77 21.37 -32.47
N ILE A 499 -10.58 22.40 -31.64
CA ILE A 499 -11.14 23.75 -31.78
C ILE A 499 -10.02 24.69 -32.30
#